data_8060afdacf0d265f149014852c413ea7
#
_entry.id   8060afdacf0d265f149014852c413ea7
#
_cell.length_a   1.000
_cell.length_b   1.000
_cell.length_c   1.000
_cell.angle_alpha   90.00
_cell.angle_beta   90.00
_cell.angle_gamma   90.00
#
_symmetry.space_group_name_H-M   'P 1'
#
loop_
_entity.id
_entity.type
_entity.pdbx_description
1 polymer ?
#
loop_
_entity_poly.entity_id
_entity_poly.type
_entity_poly.pdbx_seq_one_letter_code
_entity_poly.pdbx_strand_id
1 'polypeptide(L)'
;YYLSEQWFLKMENLAKPASDAVRNKEINFYPNHWVKTYNHWMDNIQDWCISRQLYWGHQIPVWYKKDADRANQDNWFVSTTPPTDLENWEQDNDVLDTWFSSWLWPFAVHGWPDIKTTKYFPTNALVTGPDIIFFWVARMIMSGYEFMGDLPFKDVYFTSILRDEKGRKLSKSLGNSP
;
A
#
# COMPACT_ATOMS: atom_id res chain seq x y z
N TYR A 1 26.23 8.11 8.75
CA TYR A 1 25.23 7.77 7.74
C TYR A 1 25.43 6.29 7.38
N TYR A 2 24.37 5.52 7.42
CA TYR A 2 24.36 4.11 7.02
C TYR A 2 23.72 4.02 5.64
N LEU A 3 24.43 3.45 4.68
CA LEU A 3 23.91 3.19 3.34
C LEU A 3 23.41 1.75 3.30
N SER A 4 22.18 1.55 2.87
CA SER A 4 21.58 0.23 2.65
C SER A 4 20.82 0.20 1.34
N GLU A 5 20.79 -0.94 0.70
CA GLU A 5 19.94 -1.19 -0.45
C GLU A 5 18.47 -1.26 0.03
N GLN A 6 17.56 -0.66 -0.73
CA GLN A 6 16.14 -0.60 -0.39
C GLN A 6 15.30 -0.85 -1.64
N TRP A 7 14.15 -1.47 -1.45
CA TRP A 7 13.17 -1.64 -2.51
C TRP A 7 12.25 -0.44 -2.61
N PHE A 8 12.13 0.11 -3.82
CA PHE A 8 11.25 1.23 -4.13
C PHE A 8 10.24 0.84 -5.21
N LEU A 9 9.00 1.22 -4.98
CA LEU A 9 7.95 1.15 -5.98
C LEU A 9 7.85 2.50 -6.70
N LYS A 10 7.95 2.49 -8.03
CA LYS A 10 7.75 3.68 -8.87
C LYS A 10 6.28 4.06 -8.85
N MET A 11 5.98 5.25 -8.30
CA MET A 11 4.60 5.64 -8.01
C MET A 11 3.93 6.46 -9.11
N GLU A 12 4.68 7.10 -9.99
CA GLU A 12 4.15 8.05 -10.98
C GLU A 12 3.04 7.43 -11.85
N ASN A 13 3.31 6.28 -12.45
CA ASN A 13 2.36 5.59 -13.33
C ASN A 13 1.12 5.08 -12.58
N LEU A 14 1.29 4.66 -11.33
CA LEU A 14 0.20 4.19 -10.47
C LEU A 14 -0.68 5.34 -9.99
N ALA A 15 -0.08 6.50 -9.73
CA ALA A 15 -0.77 7.67 -9.21
C ALA A 15 -1.68 8.34 -10.24
N LYS A 16 -1.31 8.30 -11.52
CA LYS A 16 -2.04 9.01 -12.57
C LYS A 16 -3.50 8.57 -12.66
N PRO A 17 -3.86 7.30 -12.87
CA PRO A 17 -5.27 6.88 -12.93
C PRO A 17 -6.02 7.15 -11.62
N ALA A 18 -5.35 6.97 -10.48
CA ALA A 18 -5.93 7.22 -9.17
C ALA A 18 -6.24 8.72 -8.94
N SER A 19 -5.39 9.61 -9.42
CA SER A 19 -5.62 11.07 -9.38
C SER A 19 -6.78 11.46 -10.29
N ASP A 20 -6.80 10.93 -11.52
CA ASP A 20 -7.82 11.23 -12.52
C ASP A 20 -9.21 10.80 -12.03
N ALA A 21 -9.34 9.63 -11.40
CA ALA A 21 -10.61 9.12 -10.87
C ALA A 21 -11.27 10.06 -9.85
N VAL A 22 -10.47 10.65 -8.95
CA VAL A 22 -11.00 11.63 -7.96
C VAL A 22 -11.31 12.99 -8.60
N ARG A 23 -10.49 13.45 -9.55
CA ARG A 23 -10.69 14.70 -10.28
C ARG A 23 -11.93 14.65 -11.15
N ASN A 24 -12.18 13.51 -11.81
CA ASN A 24 -13.34 13.28 -12.67
C ASN A 24 -14.61 12.91 -11.88
N LYS A 25 -14.52 12.83 -10.53
CA LYS A 25 -15.65 12.46 -9.66
C LYS A 25 -16.17 11.03 -9.89
N GLU A 26 -15.32 10.13 -10.38
CA GLU A 26 -15.60 8.71 -10.39
C GLU A 26 -15.54 8.13 -8.98
N ILE A 27 -14.64 8.71 -8.14
CA ILE A 27 -14.56 8.46 -6.70
C ILE A 27 -14.84 9.78 -5.98
N ASN A 28 -15.79 9.76 -5.05
CA ASN A 28 -16.21 10.93 -4.29
C ASN A 28 -15.71 10.87 -2.85
N PHE A 29 -15.27 12.00 -2.31
CA PHE A 29 -14.82 12.13 -0.92
C PHE A 29 -15.80 12.93 -0.09
N TYR A 30 -16.14 12.44 1.08
CA TYR A 30 -17.05 13.08 2.03
C TYR A 30 -16.37 13.23 3.40
N PRO A 31 -16.19 14.47 3.91
CA PRO A 31 -16.49 15.76 3.27
C PRO A 31 -15.57 16.08 2.09
N ASN A 32 -16.08 16.81 1.10
CA ASN A 32 -15.38 17.10 -0.16
C ASN A 32 -14.05 17.87 -0.01
N HIS A 33 -13.84 18.57 1.10
CA HIS A 33 -12.57 19.30 1.32
C HIS A 33 -11.34 18.39 1.31
N TRP A 34 -11.48 17.10 1.59
CA TRP A 34 -10.39 16.13 1.54
C TRP A 34 -9.84 15.87 0.13
N VAL A 35 -10.60 16.18 -0.91
CA VAL A 35 -10.13 16.12 -2.30
C VAL A 35 -8.90 17.03 -2.50
N LYS A 36 -8.88 18.20 -1.87
CA LYS A 36 -7.73 19.11 -1.95
C LYS A 36 -6.46 18.47 -1.34
N THR A 37 -6.60 17.86 -0.18
CA THR A 37 -5.48 17.17 0.49
C THR A 37 -5.00 15.98 -0.33
N TYR A 38 -5.91 15.17 -0.85
CA TYR A 38 -5.60 14.04 -1.72
C TYR A 38 -4.82 14.48 -2.97
N ASN A 39 -5.35 15.46 -3.70
CA ASN A 39 -4.70 15.95 -4.91
C ASN A 39 -3.29 16.51 -4.63
N HIS A 40 -3.12 17.24 -3.51
CA HIS A 40 -1.79 17.74 -3.13
C HIS A 40 -0.76 16.61 -2.95
N TRP A 41 -1.15 15.49 -2.32
CA TRP A 41 -0.27 14.33 -2.19
C TRP A 41 -0.01 13.64 -3.52
N MET A 42 -1.03 13.52 -4.38
CA MET A 42 -0.91 12.86 -5.67
C MET A 42 -0.04 13.66 -6.65
N ASP A 43 -0.15 14.99 -6.64
CA ASP A 43 0.64 15.88 -7.51
C ASP A 43 2.13 15.93 -7.12
N ASN A 44 2.45 15.61 -5.87
CA ASN A 44 3.81 15.63 -5.32
C ASN A 44 4.30 14.23 -4.92
N ILE A 45 3.74 13.20 -5.53
CA ILE A 45 4.04 11.83 -5.13
C ILE A 45 5.51 11.49 -5.38
N GLN A 46 6.11 10.82 -4.41
CA GLN A 46 7.46 10.29 -4.50
C GLN A 46 7.43 8.76 -4.55
N ASP A 47 8.50 8.16 -5.04
CA ASP A 47 8.65 6.71 -5.03
C ASP A 47 8.54 6.16 -3.61
N TRP A 48 7.87 5.05 -3.47
CA TRP A 48 7.56 4.44 -2.18
C TRP A 48 8.60 3.40 -1.79
N CYS A 49 9.39 3.68 -0.76
CA CYS A 49 10.22 2.65 -0.15
C CYS A 49 9.34 1.61 0.54
N ILE A 50 9.36 0.40 0.04
CA ILE A 50 8.53 -0.72 0.53
C ILE A 50 9.29 -1.68 1.44
N SER A 51 10.60 -1.54 1.58
CA SER A 51 11.43 -2.35 2.48
C SER A 51 11.36 -1.83 3.92
N ARG A 52 11.36 -2.76 4.88
CA ARG A 52 11.50 -2.47 6.31
C ARG A 52 12.48 -3.45 6.95
N GLN A 53 13.39 -2.94 7.76
CA GLN A 53 14.36 -3.71 8.54
C GLN A 53 13.73 -4.10 9.89
N LEU A 54 12.78 -5.03 9.84
CA LEU A 54 12.01 -5.52 10.99
C LEU A 54 12.13 -7.04 11.07
N TYR A 55 12.10 -7.58 12.27
CA TYR A 55 12.09 -9.03 12.48
C TYR A 55 10.77 -9.68 12.08
N TRP A 56 9.64 -8.98 12.33
CA TRP A 56 8.30 -9.51 12.07
C TRP A 56 7.65 -8.82 10.87
N GLY A 57 7.22 -9.60 9.89
CA GLY A 57 6.53 -9.10 8.71
C GLY A 57 6.55 -10.11 7.56
N HIS A 58 6.05 -9.69 6.40
CA HIS A 58 6.13 -10.46 5.16
C HIS A 58 7.50 -10.23 4.52
N GLN A 59 8.36 -11.23 4.60
CA GLN A 59 9.69 -11.17 3.99
C GLN A 59 9.59 -10.95 2.48
N ILE A 60 10.45 -10.09 1.94
CA ILE A 60 10.44 -9.78 0.51
C ILE A 60 10.73 -11.06 -0.28
N PRO A 61 9.89 -11.43 -1.26
CA PRO A 61 9.98 -12.69 -1.98
C PRO A 61 11.00 -12.63 -3.12
N VAL A 62 12.20 -12.13 -2.81
CA VAL A 62 13.34 -12.06 -3.74
C VAL A 62 14.49 -12.84 -3.16
N TRP A 63 15.07 -13.68 -4.00
CA TRP A 63 16.22 -14.51 -3.68
C TRP A 63 17.39 -14.06 -4.54
N TYR A 64 18.53 -13.82 -3.91
CA TYR A 64 19.76 -13.44 -4.56
C TYR A 64 20.67 -14.65 -4.68
N LYS A 65 21.30 -14.80 -5.84
CA LYS A 65 22.32 -15.82 -6.04
C LYS A 65 23.51 -15.49 -5.16
N LYS A 66 23.97 -16.42 -4.33
CA LYS A 66 25.15 -16.26 -3.47
C LYS A 66 26.39 -16.00 -4.32
N ASP A 67 27.28 -15.20 -3.80
CA ASP A 67 28.56 -14.84 -4.45
C ASP A 67 28.43 -14.15 -5.81
N ALA A 68 27.22 -13.62 -6.13
CA ALA A 68 26.95 -12.88 -7.35
C ALA A 68 26.63 -11.41 -7.06
N ASP A 69 26.79 -10.56 -8.07
CA ASP A 69 26.44 -9.14 -7.97
C ASP A 69 24.92 -8.99 -7.81
N ARG A 70 24.51 -8.45 -6.66
CA ARG A 70 23.10 -8.17 -6.36
C ARG A 70 22.49 -7.04 -7.20
N ALA A 71 23.31 -6.16 -7.79
CA ALA A 71 22.81 -5.11 -8.68
C ALA A 71 22.38 -5.67 -10.04
N ASN A 72 22.88 -6.84 -10.43
CA ASN A 72 22.46 -7.51 -11.66
C ASN A 72 21.20 -8.34 -11.44
N GLN A 73 20.10 -7.94 -12.08
CA GLN A 73 18.79 -8.59 -11.97
C GLN A 73 18.78 -10.04 -12.50
N ASP A 74 19.72 -10.44 -13.35
CA ASP A 74 19.85 -11.83 -13.81
C ASP A 74 20.22 -12.79 -12.67
N ASN A 75 20.69 -12.23 -11.55
CA ASN A 75 21.02 -12.97 -10.33
C ASN A 75 19.86 -12.99 -9.32
N TRP A 76 18.66 -12.56 -9.70
CA TRP A 76 17.48 -12.55 -8.85
C TRP A 76 16.51 -13.67 -9.23
N PHE A 77 15.93 -14.28 -8.24
CA PHE A 77 14.79 -15.17 -8.38
C PHE A 77 13.63 -14.64 -7.54
N VAL A 78 12.56 -14.21 -8.21
CA VAL A 78 11.38 -13.65 -7.54
C VAL A 78 10.33 -14.74 -7.39
N SER A 79 10.12 -15.20 -6.17
CA SER A 79 9.15 -16.25 -5.88
C SER A 79 8.76 -16.27 -4.40
N THR A 80 7.50 -16.60 -4.14
CA THR A 80 7.00 -16.87 -2.79
C THR A 80 7.44 -18.23 -2.25
N THR A 81 7.92 -19.10 -3.13
CA THR A 81 8.49 -20.41 -2.75
C THR A 81 10.00 -20.38 -2.98
N PRO A 82 10.79 -21.02 -2.09
CA PRO A 82 12.22 -21.11 -2.25
C PRO A 82 12.61 -21.75 -3.58
N PRO A 83 13.76 -21.37 -4.18
CA PRO A 83 14.32 -22.09 -5.30
C PRO A 83 14.71 -23.54 -4.92
N THR A 84 14.74 -24.44 -5.90
CA THR A 84 15.03 -25.88 -5.68
C THR A 84 16.45 -26.15 -5.17
N ASP A 85 17.40 -25.28 -5.53
CA ASP A 85 18.81 -25.31 -5.14
C ASP A 85 19.13 -24.26 -4.07
N LEU A 86 18.34 -24.25 -3.00
CA LEU A 86 18.36 -23.25 -1.92
C LEU A 86 19.77 -22.95 -1.36
N GLU A 87 20.68 -23.91 -1.43
CA GLU A 87 22.08 -23.72 -0.99
C GLU A 87 22.82 -22.62 -1.75
N ASN A 88 22.40 -22.33 -3.00
CA ASN A 88 22.98 -21.30 -3.86
C ASN A 88 22.28 -19.94 -3.77
N TRP A 89 21.23 -19.84 -2.96
CA TRP A 89 20.41 -18.64 -2.87
C TRP A 89 20.27 -18.13 -1.45
N GLU A 90 20.09 -16.83 -1.32
CA GLU A 90 19.81 -16.14 -0.06
C GLU A 90 18.59 -15.24 -0.26
N GLN A 91 17.56 -15.39 0.57
CA GLN A 91 16.39 -14.53 0.52
C GLN A 91 16.71 -13.13 1.06
N ASP A 92 16.07 -12.10 0.50
CA ASP A 92 16.13 -10.75 1.03
C ASP A 92 15.73 -10.74 2.52
N ASN A 93 16.51 -10.07 3.36
CA ASN A 93 16.30 -10.04 4.81
C ASN A 93 15.23 -9.04 5.24
N ASP A 94 14.86 -8.11 4.36
CA ASP A 94 13.87 -7.09 4.65
C ASP A 94 12.45 -7.67 4.56
N VAL A 95 11.53 -6.99 5.22
CA VAL A 95 10.09 -7.28 5.13
C VAL A 95 9.38 -6.14 4.41
N LEU A 96 8.21 -6.45 3.84
CA LEU A 96 7.38 -5.48 3.16
C LEU A 96 6.74 -4.50 4.15
N ASP A 97 6.61 -3.24 3.73
CA ASP A 97 5.79 -2.24 4.42
C ASP A 97 4.36 -2.75 4.61
N THR A 98 3.81 -2.55 5.80
CA THR A 98 2.43 -2.94 6.15
C THR A 98 1.41 -2.46 5.12
N TRP A 99 1.59 -1.24 4.59
CA TRP A 99 0.68 -0.68 3.60
C TRP A 99 0.78 -1.36 2.23
N PHE A 100 1.88 -2.06 1.95
CA PHE A 100 2.06 -2.80 0.70
C PHE A 100 1.23 -4.09 0.64
N SER A 101 0.81 -4.64 1.77
CA SER A 101 -0.17 -5.72 1.82
C SER A 101 -1.60 -5.18 1.96
N SER A 102 -1.81 -4.18 2.80
CA SER A 102 -3.15 -3.65 3.09
C SER A 102 -3.80 -2.88 1.94
N TRP A 103 -3.04 -2.39 0.95
CA TRP A 103 -3.62 -1.77 -0.25
C TRP A 103 -4.38 -2.75 -1.14
N LEU A 104 -4.14 -4.07 -0.97
CA LEU A 104 -4.83 -5.13 -1.69
C LEU A 104 -6.20 -5.47 -1.10
N TRP A 105 -6.53 -4.93 0.07
CA TRP A 105 -7.72 -5.27 0.84
C TRP A 105 -9.00 -5.31 0.03
N PRO A 106 -9.33 -4.34 -0.85
CA PRO A 106 -10.63 -4.28 -1.54
C PRO A 106 -10.93 -5.51 -2.39
N PHE A 107 -9.94 -6.24 -2.83
CA PHE A 107 -10.10 -7.40 -3.70
C PHE A 107 -9.45 -8.68 -3.14
N ALA A 108 -8.40 -8.58 -2.34
CA ALA A 108 -7.74 -9.75 -1.76
C ALA A 108 -8.67 -10.55 -0.83
N VAL A 109 -9.54 -9.88 -0.07
CA VAL A 109 -10.53 -10.53 0.81
C VAL A 109 -11.59 -11.33 0.05
N HIS A 110 -11.67 -11.14 -1.26
CA HIS A 110 -12.60 -11.87 -2.13
C HIS A 110 -11.92 -12.99 -2.93
N GLY A 111 -10.68 -13.33 -2.56
CA GLY A 111 -9.94 -14.46 -3.12
C GLY A 111 -9.01 -14.13 -4.28
N TRP A 112 -8.71 -12.83 -4.52
CA TRP A 112 -7.65 -12.49 -5.47
C TRP A 112 -6.29 -13.03 -4.98
N PRO A 113 -5.40 -13.55 -5.83
CA PRO A 113 -5.43 -13.50 -7.31
C PRO A 113 -6.22 -14.60 -7.99
N ASP A 114 -6.68 -15.63 -7.28
CA ASP A 114 -7.37 -16.78 -7.88
C ASP A 114 -8.76 -16.40 -8.40
N ILE A 115 -9.47 -15.53 -7.67
CA ILE A 115 -10.79 -15.02 -8.04
C ILE A 115 -10.63 -13.56 -8.49
N LYS A 116 -10.74 -13.32 -9.79
CA LYS A 116 -10.60 -11.97 -10.37
C LYS A 116 -11.92 -11.18 -10.43
N THR A 117 -13.05 -11.87 -10.43
CA THR A 117 -14.37 -11.24 -10.53
C THR A 117 -15.26 -11.65 -9.37
N THR A 118 -15.86 -10.68 -8.71
CA THR A 118 -16.81 -10.90 -7.62
C THR A 118 -17.88 -9.82 -7.66
N LYS A 119 -19.08 -10.15 -7.21
CA LYS A 119 -20.18 -9.17 -7.08
C LYS A 119 -19.93 -8.12 -5.99
N TYR A 120 -18.90 -8.30 -5.18
CA TYR A 120 -18.53 -7.40 -4.09
C TYR A 120 -17.41 -6.42 -4.44
N PHE A 121 -16.82 -6.54 -5.64
CA PHE A 121 -15.83 -5.60 -6.14
C PHE A 121 -16.31 -5.02 -7.48
N PRO A 122 -16.28 -3.69 -7.66
CA PRO A 122 -15.96 -2.64 -6.68
C PRO A 122 -17.02 -2.54 -5.57
N THR A 123 -16.61 -2.09 -4.37
CA THR A 123 -17.54 -1.81 -3.27
C THR A 123 -18.20 -0.44 -3.45
N ASN A 124 -19.32 -0.18 -2.74
CA ASN A 124 -20.00 1.10 -2.85
C ASN A 124 -19.30 2.19 -2.03
N ALA A 125 -18.88 1.86 -0.80
CA ALA A 125 -18.36 2.85 0.13
C ALA A 125 -17.19 2.31 0.95
N LEU A 126 -16.24 3.21 1.22
CA LEU A 126 -15.19 3.04 2.23
C LEU A 126 -15.41 4.07 3.34
N VAL A 127 -15.34 3.63 4.60
CA VAL A 127 -15.39 4.51 5.77
C VAL A 127 -14.06 4.42 6.50
N THR A 128 -13.38 5.55 6.70
CA THR A 128 -12.04 5.57 7.32
C THR A 128 -11.71 6.92 7.95
N GLY A 129 -10.58 6.98 8.68
CA GLY A 129 -10.05 8.23 9.20
C GLY A 129 -9.24 9.01 8.15
N PRO A 130 -9.23 10.35 8.21
CA PRO A 130 -8.49 11.17 7.26
C PRO A 130 -6.97 11.09 7.40
N ASP A 131 -6.47 10.60 8.51
CA ASP A 131 -5.05 10.46 8.79
C ASP A 131 -4.36 9.39 7.93
N ILE A 132 -5.14 8.49 7.31
CA ILE A 132 -4.62 7.45 6.41
C ILE A 132 -5.08 7.63 4.95
N ILE A 133 -5.50 8.84 4.58
CA ILE A 133 -5.93 9.15 3.21
C ILE A 133 -4.85 8.80 2.17
N PHE A 134 -3.60 9.15 2.44
CA PHE A 134 -2.48 8.86 1.56
C PHE A 134 -1.97 7.42 1.75
N PHE A 135 -1.81 6.98 3.01
CA PHE A 135 -1.21 5.68 3.30
C PHE A 135 -2.07 4.49 2.88
N TRP A 136 -3.38 4.64 2.90
CA TRP A 136 -4.30 3.54 2.59
C TRP A 136 -5.27 3.84 1.47
N VAL A 137 -6.04 4.93 1.54
CA VAL A 137 -7.08 5.23 0.55
C VAL A 137 -6.48 5.40 -0.84
N ALA A 138 -5.48 6.27 -1.00
CA ALA A 138 -4.83 6.51 -2.28
C ALA A 138 -4.19 5.22 -2.83
N ARG A 139 -3.53 4.44 -1.97
CA ARG A 139 -2.88 3.20 -2.37
C ARG A 139 -3.86 2.11 -2.78
N MET A 140 -5.02 1.98 -2.10
CA MET A 140 -6.08 1.08 -2.54
C MET A 140 -6.65 1.48 -3.92
N ILE A 141 -6.78 2.77 -4.20
CA ILE A 141 -7.22 3.23 -5.52
C ILE A 141 -6.19 2.85 -6.59
N MET A 142 -4.90 3.08 -6.32
CA MET A 142 -3.81 2.68 -7.22
C MET A 142 -3.81 1.19 -7.50
N SER A 143 -3.88 0.36 -6.46
CA SER A 143 -3.88 -1.11 -6.60
C SER A 143 -5.13 -1.63 -7.30
N GLY A 144 -6.29 -1.00 -7.10
CA GLY A 144 -7.51 -1.34 -7.80
C GLY A 144 -7.36 -1.18 -9.31
N TYR A 145 -6.85 -0.04 -9.77
CA TYR A 145 -6.58 0.18 -11.19
C TYR A 145 -5.49 -0.73 -11.74
N GLU A 146 -4.39 -0.94 -11.00
CA GLU A 146 -3.26 -1.74 -11.44
C GLU A 146 -3.61 -3.23 -11.57
N PHE A 147 -4.28 -3.81 -10.58
CA PHE A 147 -4.49 -5.26 -10.51
C PHE A 147 -5.88 -5.70 -10.99
N MET A 148 -6.88 -4.84 -10.88
CA MET A 148 -8.27 -5.17 -11.22
C MET A 148 -8.78 -4.39 -12.45
N GLY A 149 -8.07 -3.32 -12.87
CA GLY A 149 -8.49 -2.47 -13.98
C GLY A 149 -9.73 -1.61 -13.68
N ASP A 150 -10.09 -1.46 -12.41
CA ASP A 150 -11.29 -0.72 -11.99
C ASP A 150 -11.06 -0.03 -10.64
N LEU A 151 -11.91 0.96 -10.33
CA LEU A 151 -11.92 1.63 -9.03
C LEU A 151 -12.33 0.63 -7.92
N PRO A 152 -11.72 0.70 -6.73
CA PRO A 152 -12.03 -0.24 -5.64
C PRO A 152 -13.32 0.12 -4.91
N PHE A 153 -13.74 1.37 -4.89
CA PHE A 153 -14.95 1.91 -4.23
C PHE A 153 -15.35 3.24 -4.86
N LYS A 154 -16.64 3.58 -4.78
CA LYS A 154 -17.19 4.82 -5.37
C LYS A 154 -17.15 6.01 -4.41
N ASP A 155 -17.45 5.78 -3.14
CA ASP A 155 -17.56 6.83 -2.14
C ASP A 155 -16.64 6.57 -0.95
N VAL A 156 -15.95 7.62 -0.48
CA VAL A 156 -15.08 7.56 0.69
C VAL A 156 -15.58 8.54 1.74
N TYR A 157 -15.98 8.02 2.90
CA TYR A 157 -16.45 8.79 4.04
C TYR A 157 -15.35 8.89 5.09
N PHE A 158 -14.89 10.11 5.35
CA PHE A 158 -13.90 10.38 6.39
C PHE A 158 -14.57 10.75 7.70
N THR A 159 -14.36 9.92 8.72
CA THR A 159 -14.90 10.12 10.07
C THR A 159 -13.95 10.93 10.94
N SER A 160 -14.48 11.52 11.99
CA SER A 160 -13.68 12.22 13.00
C SER A 160 -12.78 11.25 13.75
N ILE A 161 -11.57 11.72 14.09
CA ILE A 161 -10.67 11.00 14.98
C ILE A 161 -11.02 11.36 16.42
N LEU A 162 -11.25 10.33 17.24
CA LEU A 162 -11.54 10.53 18.66
C LEU A 162 -10.36 11.18 19.38
N ARG A 163 -10.69 12.14 20.23
CA ARG A 163 -9.73 12.90 21.03
C ARG A 163 -10.16 12.94 22.48
N ASP A 164 -9.19 13.10 23.37
CA ASP A 164 -9.44 13.31 24.78
C ASP A 164 -9.92 14.75 25.07
N GLU A 165 -10.26 15.04 26.33
CA GLU A 165 -10.72 16.37 26.77
C GLU A 165 -9.70 17.49 26.51
N LYS A 166 -8.41 17.14 26.37
CA LYS A 166 -7.32 18.07 26.04
C LYS A 166 -7.09 18.19 24.52
N GLY A 167 -7.94 17.57 23.68
CA GLY A 167 -7.84 17.60 22.24
C GLY A 167 -6.75 16.69 21.64
N ARG A 168 -6.10 15.82 22.45
CA ARG A 168 -5.08 14.89 21.95
C ARG A 168 -5.73 13.63 21.38
N LYS A 169 -5.17 13.10 20.28
CA LYS A 169 -5.62 11.82 19.70
C LYS A 169 -5.52 10.71 20.77
N LEU A 170 -6.53 9.85 20.84
CA LEU A 170 -6.50 8.68 21.73
C LEU A 170 -5.36 7.74 21.33
N SER A 171 -4.58 7.29 22.31
CA SER A 171 -3.44 6.40 22.10
C SER A 171 -3.22 5.50 23.30
N LYS A 172 -2.96 4.22 23.05
CA LYS A 172 -2.61 3.26 24.11
C LYS A 172 -1.36 3.69 24.88
N SER A 173 -0.38 4.26 24.20
CA SER A 173 0.87 4.72 24.84
C SER A 173 0.68 5.92 25.75
N LEU A 174 -0.34 6.74 25.52
CA LEU A 174 -0.70 7.87 26.38
C LEU A 174 -1.67 7.49 27.51
N GLY A 175 -2.25 6.29 27.47
CA GLY A 175 -3.24 5.84 28.46
C GLY A 175 -4.48 6.73 28.53
N ASN A 176 -4.81 7.47 27.46
CA ASN A 176 -5.93 8.41 27.39
C ASN A 176 -7.14 7.84 26.61
N SER A 177 -7.15 6.53 26.40
CA SER A 177 -8.31 5.80 25.89
C SER A 177 -9.15 5.31 27.07
N PRO A 178 -10.49 5.36 26.98
CA PRO A 178 -11.39 4.79 27.98
C PRO A 178 -11.22 3.27 28.09
#